data_7db24454ae980e04466a63cb953633bb
#
_entry.id   7db24454ae980e04466a63cb953633bb
#
_cell.length_a   1.000
_cell.length_b   1.000
_cell.length_c   1.000
_cell.angle_alpha   90.00
_cell.angle_beta   90.00
_cell.angle_gamma   90.00
#
_symmetry.space_group_name_H-M   'P 1'
#
loop_
_entity.id
_entity.type
_entity.pdbx_description
1 polymer ?
#
loop_
_entity_poly.entity_id
_entity_poly.type
_entity_poly.pdbx_seq_one_letter_code
_entity_poly.pdbx_strand_id
1 'polypeptide(L)'
;HYGKAVMAYRKLLQGPDAISFTPEEYGDILHNEGIAHFYTSSFLEAGEDFREAYIRNNKRESLQHYLWILLMEEKDKTFEEESLSFGLKPSEIEQIRLKYQEVLAGFYVPEETESMMDDYKEQLRRAFAY
;
A
#
# COMPACT_ATOMS: atom_id res chain seq x y z
N HIS A 1 11.25 -6.82 -13.47
CA HIS A 1 11.92 -5.76 -12.74
C HIS A 1 10.94 -4.64 -12.41
N TYR A 2 10.91 -4.20 -11.15
CA TYR A 2 9.86 -3.28 -10.67
C TYR A 2 9.92 -1.89 -11.27
N GLY A 3 11.11 -1.35 -11.54
CA GLY A 3 11.24 -0.04 -12.19
C GLY A 3 10.64 -0.01 -13.58
N LYS A 4 10.86 -1.07 -14.35
CA LYS A 4 10.26 -1.23 -15.67
C LYS A 4 8.75 -1.43 -15.58
N ALA A 5 8.30 -2.13 -14.55
CA ALA A 5 6.87 -2.36 -14.32
C ALA A 5 6.16 -1.03 -14.05
N VAL A 6 6.73 -0.14 -13.23
CA VAL A 6 6.16 1.19 -12.98
C VAL A 6 6.00 1.96 -14.28
N MET A 7 7.03 1.96 -15.13
CA MET A 7 6.98 2.64 -16.42
C MET A 7 5.90 2.07 -17.34
N ALA A 8 5.76 0.75 -17.36
CA ALA A 8 4.76 0.07 -18.18
C ALA A 8 3.35 0.41 -17.70
N TYR A 9 3.09 0.36 -16.39
CA TYR A 9 1.79 0.74 -15.85
C TYR A 9 1.46 2.20 -16.10
N ARG A 10 2.44 3.09 -15.96
CA ARG A 10 2.25 4.52 -16.21
C ARG A 10 1.89 4.79 -17.66
N LYS A 11 2.57 4.13 -18.59
CA LYS A 11 2.25 4.24 -20.03
C LYS A 11 0.83 3.75 -20.30
N LEU A 12 0.44 2.64 -19.69
CA LEU A 12 -0.89 2.07 -19.88
C LEU A 12 -1.97 3.03 -19.38
N LEU A 13 -1.80 3.63 -18.22
CA LEU A 13 -2.77 4.54 -17.61
C LEU A 13 -2.83 5.89 -18.29
N GLN A 14 -1.75 6.33 -18.93
CA GLN A 14 -1.68 7.62 -19.63
C GLN A 14 -1.90 7.49 -21.13
N GLY A 15 -1.97 6.27 -21.65
CA GLY A 15 -2.15 6.02 -23.06
C GLY A 15 -3.60 6.18 -23.53
N PRO A 16 -3.82 6.14 -24.86
CA PRO A 16 -5.16 6.33 -25.42
C PRO A 16 -6.14 5.22 -25.02
N ASP A 17 -5.63 4.02 -24.74
CA ASP A 17 -6.49 2.89 -24.35
C ASP A 17 -7.04 3.01 -22.94
N ALA A 18 -6.49 3.89 -22.10
CA ALA A 18 -6.93 4.06 -20.71
C ALA A 18 -8.41 4.46 -20.61
N ILE A 19 -8.93 5.15 -21.62
CA ILE A 19 -10.33 5.58 -21.63
C ILE A 19 -11.31 4.38 -21.72
N SER A 20 -10.84 3.24 -22.21
CA SER A 20 -11.68 2.04 -22.32
C SER A 20 -11.71 1.21 -21.03
N PHE A 21 -10.85 1.53 -20.05
CA PHE A 21 -10.85 0.80 -18.77
C PHE A 21 -12.04 1.18 -17.93
N THR A 22 -12.65 0.17 -17.29
CA THR A 22 -13.64 0.43 -16.24
C THR A 22 -12.92 1.03 -15.03
N PRO A 23 -13.64 1.70 -14.12
CA PRO A 23 -13.01 2.18 -12.87
C PRO A 23 -12.32 1.06 -12.10
N GLU A 24 -12.91 -0.13 -12.05
CA GLU A 24 -12.29 -1.26 -11.38
C GLU A 24 -10.98 -1.68 -12.05
N GLU A 25 -10.97 -1.79 -13.38
CA GLU A 25 -9.77 -2.14 -14.13
C GLU A 25 -8.66 -1.10 -13.93
N TYR A 26 -9.01 0.17 -14.01
CA TYR A 26 -8.06 1.26 -13.78
C TYR A 26 -7.49 1.21 -12.36
N GLY A 27 -8.35 0.97 -11.37
CA GLY A 27 -7.93 0.82 -9.97
C GLY A 27 -7.00 -0.36 -9.76
N ASP A 28 -7.27 -1.49 -10.41
CA ASP A 28 -6.42 -2.68 -10.31
C ASP A 28 -5.03 -2.44 -10.92
N ILE A 29 -4.95 -1.68 -12.00
CA ILE A 29 -3.67 -1.30 -12.59
C ILE A 29 -2.90 -0.37 -11.63
N LEU A 30 -3.58 0.59 -11.02
CA LEU A 30 -2.97 1.46 -10.00
C LEU A 30 -2.47 0.66 -8.80
N HIS A 31 -3.22 -0.34 -8.36
CA HIS A 31 -2.80 -1.22 -7.28
C HIS A 31 -1.47 -1.91 -7.62
N ASN A 32 -1.37 -2.45 -8.82
CA ASN A 32 -0.15 -3.11 -9.29
C ASN A 32 1.03 -2.12 -9.41
N GLU A 33 0.76 -0.89 -9.88
CA GLU A 33 1.76 0.17 -9.89
C GLU A 33 2.23 0.51 -8.48
N GLY A 34 1.30 0.55 -7.52
CA GLY A 34 1.61 0.75 -6.10
C GLY A 34 2.55 -0.31 -5.55
N ILE A 35 2.30 -1.57 -5.89
CA ILE A 35 3.19 -2.68 -5.50
C ILE A 35 4.58 -2.47 -6.10
N ALA A 36 4.68 -2.12 -7.35
CA ALA A 36 5.96 -1.86 -8.01
C ALA A 36 6.71 -0.69 -7.36
N HIS A 37 6.02 0.40 -7.06
CA HIS A 37 6.61 1.52 -6.32
C HIS A 37 7.08 1.11 -4.93
N PHE A 38 6.31 0.27 -4.25
CA PHE A 38 6.71 -0.22 -2.92
C PHE A 38 8.04 -0.97 -3.00
N TYR A 39 8.20 -1.84 -3.99
CA TYR A 39 9.42 -2.62 -4.17
C TYR A 39 10.62 -1.77 -4.62
N THR A 40 10.40 -0.59 -5.16
CA THR A 40 11.47 0.36 -5.47
C THR A 40 11.69 1.38 -4.35
N SER A 41 11.07 1.17 -3.19
CA SER A 41 11.14 2.06 -2.03
C SER A 41 10.56 3.45 -2.27
N SER A 42 9.72 3.60 -3.28
CA SER A 42 8.99 4.83 -3.57
C SER A 42 7.68 4.84 -2.77
N PHE A 43 7.78 4.98 -1.44
CA PHE A 43 6.64 4.77 -0.54
C PHE A 43 5.56 5.83 -0.66
N LEU A 44 5.92 7.08 -0.94
CA LEU A 44 4.93 8.14 -1.15
C LEU A 44 4.05 7.81 -2.37
N GLU A 45 4.70 7.48 -3.49
CA GLU A 45 4.01 7.14 -4.74
C GLU A 45 3.18 5.86 -4.57
N ALA A 46 3.73 4.87 -3.87
CA ALA A 46 3.00 3.64 -3.58
C ALA A 46 1.72 3.93 -2.80
N GLY A 47 1.81 4.77 -1.76
CA GLY A 47 0.66 5.16 -0.96
C GLY A 47 -0.41 5.88 -1.79
N GLU A 48 0.01 6.81 -2.64
CA GLU A 48 -0.89 7.53 -3.54
C GLU A 48 -1.60 6.57 -4.49
N ASP A 49 -0.86 5.63 -5.07
CA ASP A 49 -1.43 4.64 -5.99
C ASP A 49 -2.44 3.73 -5.29
N PHE A 50 -2.13 3.24 -4.10
CA PHE A 50 -3.06 2.37 -3.36
C PHE A 50 -4.33 3.12 -2.95
N ARG A 51 -4.19 4.38 -2.52
CA ARG A 51 -5.34 5.20 -2.15
C ARG A 51 -6.26 5.42 -3.34
N GLU A 52 -5.70 5.84 -4.46
CA GLU A 52 -6.47 6.06 -5.69
C GLU A 52 -7.05 4.75 -6.22
N ALA A 53 -6.29 3.65 -6.11
CA ALA A 53 -6.79 2.34 -6.49
C ALA A 53 -8.07 1.98 -5.72
N TYR A 54 -8.06 2.19 -4.41
CA TYR A 54 -9.24 1.91 -3.60
C TYR A 54 -10.43 2.78 -3.98
N ILE A 55 -10.20 4.06 -4.23
CA ILE A 55 -11.27 4.98 -4.64
C ILE A 55 -11.96 4.48 -5.92
N ARG A 56 -11.19 3.88 -6.83
CA ARG A 56 -11.71 3.41 -8.11
C ARG A 56 -12.23 1.98 -8.08
N ASN A 57 -11.50 1.05 -7.44
CA ASN A 57 -11.87 -0.38 -7.47
C ASN A 57 -12.65 -0.83 -6.24
N ASN A 58 -12.65 -0.04 -5.18
CA ASN A 58 -13.35 -0.34 -3.90
C ASN A 58 -12.91 -1.68 -3.28
N LYS A 59 -11.69 -2.12 -3.56
CA LYS A 59 -11.17 -3.37 -3.00
C LYS A 59 -10.45 -3.12 -1.68
N ARG A 60 -10.87 -3.81 -0.64
CA ARG A 60 -10.32 -3.66 0.72
C ARG A 60 -8.81 -3.82 0.76
N GLU A 61 -8.27 -4.68 -0.08
CA GLU A 61 -6.84 -4.93 -0.17
C GLU A 61 -6.03 -3.67 -0.49
N SER A 62 -6.49 -2.85 -1.44
CA SER A 62 -5.83 -1.59 -1.78
C SER A 62 -5.86 -0.62 -0.60
N LEU A 63 -6.98 -0.53 0.09
CA LEU A 63 -7.11 0.32 1.28
C LEU A 63 -6.16 -0.14 2.39
N GLN A 64 -6.07 -1.44 2.63
CA GLN A 64 -5.19 -1.99 3.65
C GLN A 64 -3.73 -1.67 3.37
N HIS A 65 -3.27 -1.82 2.12
CA HIS A 65 -1.91 -1.47 1.74
C HIS A 65 -1.62 0.03 1.95
N TYR A 66 -2.56 0.89 1.58
CA TYR A 66 -2.42 2.32 1.81
C TYR A 66 -2.26 2.64 3.30
N LEU A 67 -3.16 2.10 4.13
CA LEU A 67 -3.15 2.35 5.56
C LEU A 67 -1.89 1.79 6.24
N TRP A 68 -1.41 0.63 5.80
CA TRP A 68 -0.16 0.08 6.30
C TRP A 68 1.05 0.95 5.98
N ILE A 69 1.07 1.57 4.79
CA ILE A 69 2.15 2.52 4.45
C ILE A 69 2.12 3.70 5.40
N LEU A 70 0.95 4.22 5.74
CA LEU A 70 0.84 5.30 6.72
C LEU A 70 1.40 4.91 8.08
N LEU A 71 1.09 3.70 8.55
CA LEU A 71 1.63 3.20 9.82
C LEU A 71 3.14 2.99 9.73
N MET A 72 3.63 2.46 8.62
CA MET A 72 5.06 2.26 8.41
C MET A 72 5.83 3.59 8.46
N GLU A 73 5.25 4.65 7.94
CA GLU A 73 5.85 5.98 7.93
C GLU A 73 5.53 6.78 9.20
N GLU A 74 4.96 6.13 10.21
CA GLU A 74 4.64 6.74 11.50
C GLU A 74 3.66 7.92 11.40
N LYS A 75 2.74 7.85 10.44
CA LYS A 75 1.69 8.84 10.23
C LYS A 75 0.39 8.40 10.90
N ASP A 76 0.45 8.16 12.21
CA ASP A 76 -0.67 7.60 12.96
C ASP A 76 -1.92 8.48 12.92
N LYS A 77 -1.75 9.78 12.99
CA LYS A 77 -2.88 10.72 12.92
C LYS A 77 -3.56 10.65 11.55
N THR A 78 -2.78 10.66 10.49
CA THR A 78 -3.31 10.52 9.12
C THR A 78 -3.98 9.16 8.93
N PHE A 79 -3.41 8.11 9.51
CA PHE A 79 -4.00 6.77 9.50
C PHE A 79 -5.42 6.80 10.09
N GLU A 80 -5.59 7.40 11.27
CA GLU A 80 -6.90 7.51 11.91
C GLU A 80 -7.88 8.34 11.06
N GLU A 81 -7.45 9.50 10.61
CA GLU A 81 -8.29 10.40 9.82
C GLU A 81 -8.74 9.75 8.51
N GLU A 82 -7.82 9.11 7.79
CA GLU A 82 -8.15 8.45 6.52
C GLU A 82 -9.05 7.24 6.74
N SER A 83 -8.77 6.44 7.77
CA SER A 83 -9.61 5.29 8.11
C SER A 83 -11.06 5.71 8.35
N LEU A 84 -11.25 6.77 9.11
CA LEU A 84 -12.59 7.30 9.37
C LEU A 84 -13.22 7.90 8.13
N SER A 85 -12.44 8.60 7.31
CA SER A 85 -12.96 9.23 6.08
C SER A 85 -13.45 8.19 5.07
N PHE A 86 -12.83 7.01 5.04
CA PHE A 86 -13.26 5.91 4.20
C PHE A 86 -14.37 5.06 4.83
N GLY A 87 -14.89 5.48 5.98
CA GLY A 87 -16.04 4.86 6.62
C GLY A 87 -15.72 3.59 7.39
N LEU A 88 -14.48 3.39 7.78
CA LEU A 88 -14.13 2.22 8.59
C LEU A 88 -14.65 2.37 10.01
N LYS A 89 -15.18 1.27 10.54
CA LYS A 89 -15.60 1.20 11.93
C LYS A 89 -14.40 1.04 12.84
N PRO A 90 -14.49 1.45 14.13
CA PRO A 90 -13.37 1.28 15.07
C PRO A 90 -12.83 -0.14 15.14
N SER A 91 -13.69 -1.15 15.05
CA SER A 91 -13.25 -2.55 15.04
C SER A 91 -12.44 -2.90 13.78
N GLU A 92 -12.81 -2.33 12.64
CA GLU A 92 -12.09 -2.56 11.39
C GLU A 92 -10.72 -1.86 11.40
N ILE A 93 -10.66 -0.66 11.96
CA ILE A 93 -9.41 0.09 12.11
C ILE A 93 -8.45 -0.69 13.01
N GLU A 94 -8.95 -1.23 14.11
CA GLU A 94 -8.15 -2.02 15.04
C GLU A 94 -7.65 -3.31 14.38
N GLN A 95 -8.47 -3.96 13.57
CA GLN A 95 -8.08 -5.16 12.82
C GLN A 95 -6.91 -4.86 11.87
N ILE A 96 -6.96 -3.75 11.17
CA ILE A 96 -5.89 -3.36 10.25
C ILE A 96 -4.60 -3.11 11.03
N ARG A 97 -4.70 -2.41 12.17
CA ARG A 97 -3.55 -2.14 13.05
C ARG A 97 -2.94 -3.42 13.59
N LEU A 98 -3.76 -4.33 14.07
CA LEU A 98 -3.31 -5.62 14.61
C LEU A 98 -2.63 -6.47 13.53
N LYS A 99 -3.20 -6.50 12.33
CA LYS A 99 -2.64 -7.25 11.21
C LYS A 99 -1.26 -6.72 10.83
N TYR A 100 -1.11 -5.40 10.81
CA TYR A 100 0.18 -4.75 10.58
C TYR A 100 1.19 -5.18 11.64
N GLN A 101 0.81 -5.15 12.91
CA GLN A 101 1.68 -5.55 14.01
C GLN A 101 2.07 -7.03 13.94
N GLU A 102 1.15 -7.91 13.53
CA GLU A 102 1.45 -9.33 13.32
C GLU A 102 2.51 -9.54 12.24
N VAL A 103 2.40 -8.80 11.13
CA VAL A 103 3.40 -8.87 10.06
C VAL A 103 4.77 -8.47 10.58
N LEU A 104 4.85 -7.38 11.33
CA LEU A 104 6.12 -6.93 11.92
C LEU A 104 6.65 -7.92 12.95
N ALA A 105 5.78 -8.43 13.83
CA ALA A 105 6.17 -9.32 14.92
C ALA A 105 6.75 -10.65 14.42
N GLY A 106 6.28 -11.15 13.27
CA GLY A 106 6.81 -12.37 12.69
C GLY A 106 8.28 -12.28 12.30
N PHE A 107 8.84 -11.09 12.29
CA PHE A 107 10.20 -10.83 11.85
C PHE A 107 11.00 -9.96 12.84
N TYR A 108 10.54 -9.91 14.07
CA TYR A 108 11.13 -9.06 15.09
C TYR A 108 12.51 -9.57 15.50
N VAL A 109 13.51 -8.68 15.49
CA VAL A 109 14.85 -8.94 15.98
C VAL A 109 15.13 -7.94 17.10
N PRO A 110 15.10 -8.37 18.37
CA PRO A 110 15.07 -7.46 19.52
C PRO A 110 16.32 -6.60 19.74
N GLU A 111 17.44 -6.92 19.14
CA GLU A 111 18.72 -6.38 19.56
C GLU A 111 19.30 -5.29 18.65
N GLU A 112 18.60 -4.93 17.58
CA GLU A 112 19.15 -4.07 16.53
C GLU A 112 18.16 -2.97 16.16
N THR A 113 18.43 -1.73 16.53
CA THR A 113 17.48 -0.64 16.31
C THR A 113 17.53 0.00 14.92
N GLU A 114 18.71 0.15 14.31
CA GLU A 114 18.82 0.75 12.98
C GLU A 114 18.48 -0.23 11.86
N SER A 115 18.98 -1.46 11.97
CA SER A 115 18.68 -2.50 11.00
C SER A 115 17.24 -2.98 11.09
N MET A 116 16.57 -2.81 12.23
CA MET A 116 15.16 -3.17 12.40
C MET A 116 14.24 -2.47 11.41
N MET A 117 14.48 -1.20 11.14
CA MET A 117 13.63 -0.44 10.22
C MET A 117 13.69 -0.98 8.80
N ASP A 118 14.89 -1.34 8.35
CA ASP A 118 15.08 -1.92 7.02
C ASP A 118 14.47 -3.32 6.96
N ASP A 119 14.62 -4.10 8.01
CA ASP A 119 14.01 -5.43 8.12
C ASP A 119 12.49 -5.33 8.09
N TYR A 120 11.89 -4.39 8.81
CA TYR A 120 10.44 -4.18 8.80
C TYR A 120 9.94 -3.81 7.41
N LYS A 121 10.65 -2.94 6.70
CA LYS A 121 10.31 -2.57 5.32
C LYS A 121 10.38 -3.77 4.41
N GLU A 122 11.41 -4.60 4.56
CA GLU A 122 11.55 -5.82 3.76
C GLU A 122 10.41 -6.82 4.04
N GLN A 123 10.00 -6.95 5.31
CA GLN A 123 8.89 -7.82 5.65
C GLN A 123 7.56 -7.34 5.09
N LEU A 124 7.32 -6.03 5.11
CA LEU A 124 6.14 -5.47 4.47
C LEU A 124 6.14 -5.71 2.97
N ARG A 125 7.31 -5.60 2.32
CA ARG A 125 7.44 -5.93 0.89
C ARG A 125 7.02 -7.38 0.63
N ARG A 126 7.48 -8.31 1.46
CA ARG A 126 7.10 -9.73 1.33
C ARG A 126 5.61 -9.94 1.57
N ALA A 127 5.06 -9.28 2.56
CA ALA A 127 3.63 -9.37 2.85
C ALA A 127 2.79 -8.86 1.67
N PHE A 128 3.23 -7.79 1.01
CA PHE A 128 2.53 -7.24 -0.16
C PHE A 128 2.69 -8.10 -1.41
N ALA A 129 3.71 -8.97 -1.46
CA ALA A 129 3.93 -9.86 -2.60
C ALA A 129 2.93 -11.03 -2.63
N TYR A 130 2.28 -11.31 -1.53
CA TYR A 130 1.29 -12.39 -1.41
C TYR A 130 -0.09 -11.80 -1.26
#